data_c6d6fca1ce1838c7c4f4fe24f7e0d6f9
#
_entry.id   c6d6fca1ce1838c7c4f4fe24f7e0d6f9
#
_cell.length_a   1.000
_cell.length_b   1.000
_cell.length_c   1.000
_cell.angle_alpha   90.00
_cell.angle_beta   90.00
_cell.angle_gamma   90.00
#
_symmetry.space_group_name_H-M   'P 1'
#
loop_
_entity.id
_entity.type
_entity.pdbx_description
1 polymer ?
#
loop_
_entity_poly.entity_id
_entity_poly.type
_entity_poly.pdbx_seq_one_letter_code
_entity_poly.pdbx_strand_id
1 'polypeptide(L)'
;MKKKALVIDDNANNLLLEKDLLEVAGFEVFEAENAAVGIDIARKEKPDIIIMDVRLPDMRGSEAARILRQDKETRDIPIVFVTASVMAEGKEEIKNITNSGFIGKPINTRTFAKKISQFIKCAS
;
A
#
# COMPACT_ATOMS: atom_id res chain seq x y z
N MET A 1 19.93 5.29 4.74
CA MET A 1 19.16 4.07 5.04
C MET A 1 18.06 3.87 4.00
N LYS A 2 17.76 2.62 3.68
CA LYS A 2 16.68 2.32 2.75
C LYS A 2 15.33 2.61 3.38
N LYS A 3 14.41 3.16 2.60
CA LYS A 3 13.03 3.27 3.02
C LYS A 3 12.35 1.92 2.91
N LYS A 4 11.43 1.65 3.81
CA LYS A 4 10.70 0.38 3.85
C LYS A 4 9.33 0.53 3.19
N ALA A 5 8.96 -0.41 2.34
CA ALA A 5 7.65 -0.46 1.70
C ALA A 5 7.01 -1.81 2.00
N LEU A 6 5.74 -1.77 2.35
CA LEU A 6 4.95 -2.99 2.55
C LEU A 6 3.94 -3.09 1.42
N VAL A 7 3.94 -4.22 0.71
CA VAL A 7 3.01 -4.48 -0.39
C VAL A 7 2.04 -5.57 0.04
N ILE A 8 0.75 -5.28 -0.02
CA ILE A 8 -0.31 -6.23 0.35
C ILE A 8 -1.18 -6.49 -0.88
N ASP A 9 -1.10 -7.69 -1.42
CA ASP A 9 -1.86 -8.09 -2.61
C ASP A 9 -1.94 -9.61 -2.62
N ASP A 10 -3.11 -10.16 -2.95
CA ASP A 10 -3.30 -11.60 -3.00
C ASP A 10 -2.83 -12.23 -4.30
N ASN A 11 -2.50 -11.44 -5.30
CA ASN A 11 -2.01 -11.91 -6.58
C ASN A 11 -0.47 -11.95 -6.58
N ALA A 12 0.09 -13.15 -6.69
CA ALA A 12 1.54 -13.34 -6.63
C ALA A 12 2.28 -12.59 -7.72
N ASN A 13 1.71 -12.49 -8.92
CA ASN A 13 2.32 -11.77 -10.04
C ASN A 13 2.39 -10.27 -9.76
N ASN A 14 1.34 -9.70 -9.17
CA ASN A 14 1.32 -8.29 -8.81
C ASN A 14 2.32 -8.01 -7.69
N LEU A 15 2.39 -8.88 -6.69
CA LEU A 15 3.37 -8.76 -5.60
C LEU A 15 4.79 -8.72 -6.15
N LEU A 16 5.11 -9.67 -7.03
CA LEU A 16 6.44 -9.75 -7.62
C LEU A 16 6.77 -8.50 -8.42
N LEU A 17 5.84 -8.02 -9.24
CA LEU A 17 6.05 -6.82 -10.04
C LEU A 17 6.31 -5.60 -9.17
N GLU A 18 5.44 -5.37 -8.20
CA GLU A 18 5.54 -4.20 -7.32
C GLU A 18 6.83 -4.26 -6.49
N LYS A 19 7.15 -5.44 -5.96
CA LYS A 19 8.38 -5.66 -5.21
C LYS A 19 9.60 -5.34 -6.05
N ASP A 20 9.68 -5.89 -7.28
CA ASP A 20 10.83 -5.68 -8.14
C ASP A 20 11.02 -4.21 -8.48
N LEU A 21 9.93 -3.51 -8.82
CA LEU A 21 9.99 -2.09 -9.14
C LEU A 21 10.48 -1.26 -7.96
N LEU A 22 10.02 -1.57 -6.78
CA LEU A 22 10.40 -0.84 -5.58
C LEU A 22 11.83 -1.16 -5.15
N GLU A 23 12.26 -2.40 -5.26
CA GLU A 23 13.63 -2.77 -4.93
C GLU A 23 14.63 -2.09 -5.85
N VAL A 24 14.32 -2.00 -7.14
CA VAL A 24 15.16 -1.29 -8.12
C VAL A 24 15.28 0.17 -7.72
N ALA A 25 14.23 0.75 -7.15
CA ALA A 25 14.23 2.15 -6.71
C ALA A 25 14.90 2.36 -5.35
N GLY A 26 15.38 1.30 -4.71
CA GLY A 26 16.11 1.40 -3.45
C GLY A 26 15.30 1.14 -2.19
N PHE A 27 14.09 0.63 -2.31
CA PHE A 27 13.27 0.28 -1.14
C PHE A 27 13.62 -1.11 -0.61
N GLU A 28 13.47 -1.26 0.69
CA GLU A 28 13.42 -2.58 1.33
C GLU A 28 11.95 -2.98 1.34
N VAL A 29 11.59 -4.10 0.71
CA VAL A 29 10.19 -4.45 0.48
C VAL A 29 9.77 -5.64 1.32
N PHE A 30 8.63 -5.50 1.98
CA PHE A 30 7.94 -6.58 2.69
C PHE A 30 6.68 -6.93 1.94
N GLU A 31 6.30 -8.19 1.92
CA GLU A 31 5.15 -8.69 1.17
C GLU A 31 4.14 -9.35 2.10
N ALA A 32 2.86 -9.16 1.78
CA ALA A 32 1.76 -9.87 2.45
C ALA A 32 0.70 -10.25 1.43
N GLU A 33 0.14 -11.43 1.56
CA GLU A 33 -0.89 -11.93 0.65
C GLU A 33 -2.31 -11.63 1.11
N ASN A 34 -2.44 -11.15 2.34
CA ASN A 34 -3.75 -10.78 2.89
C ASN A 34 -3.59 -9.65 3.89
N ALA A 35 -4.72 -9.08 4.32
CA ALA A 35 -4.69 -7.91 5.19
C ALA A 35 -4.18 -8.24 6.59
N ALA A 36 -4.56 -9.39 7.15
CA ALA A 36 -4.13 -9.76 8.51
C ALA A 36 -2.61 -9.82 8.62
N VAL A 37 -1.96 -10.50 7.67
CA VAL A 37 -0.49 -10.58 7.63
C VAL A 37 0.11 -9.20 7.41
N GLY A 38 -0.47 -8.41 6.51
CA GLY A 38 0.00 -7.06 6.22
C GLY A 38 -0.05 -6.16 7.44
N ILE A 39 -1.13 -6.21 8.20
CA ILE A 39 -1.28 -5.41 9.41
C ILE A 39 -0.23 -5.80 10.45
N ASP A 40 0.01 -7.11 10.63
CA ASP A 40 1.04 -7.57 11.56
C ASP A 40 2.44 -7.08 11.16
N ILE A 41 2.76 -7.16 9.88
CA ILE A 41 4.04 -6.67 9.36
C ILE A 41 4.16 -5.16 9.57
N ALA A 42 3.08 -4.42 9.32
CA ALA A 42 3.08 -2.97 9.50
C ALA A 42 3.38 -2.58 10.95
N ARG A 43 2.80 -3.29 11.91
CA ARG A 43 3.06 -3.04 13.32
C ARG A 43 4.50 -3.34 13.72
N LYS A 44 5.05 -4.41 13.14
CA LYS A 44 6.38 -4.91 13.50
C LYS A 44 7.48 -4.11 12.85
N GLU A 45 7.36 -3.89 11.54
CA GLU A 45 8.42 -3.27 10.74
C GLU A 45 8.26 -1.76 10.57
N LYS A 46 7.08 -1.23 10.82
CA LYS A 46 6.77 0.20 10.70
C LYS A 46 7.28 0.78 9.37
N PRO A 47 6.75 0.29 8.24
CA PRO A 47 7.24 0.75 6.93
C PRO A 47 6.97 2.24 6.71
N ASP A 48 7.69 2.82 5.78
CA ASP A 48 7.51 4.22 5.40
C ASP A 48 6.29 4.42 4.53
N ILE A 49 5.81 3.36 3.87
CA ILE A 49 4.62 3.39 3.04
C ILE A 49 4.02 2.00 2.93
N ILE A 50 2.70 1.94 2.79
CA ILE A 50 1.96 0.70 2.54
C ILE A 50 1.28 0.81 1.19
N ILE A 51 1.50 -0.17 0.33
CA ILE A 51 0.83 -0.29 -0.97
C ILE A 51 -0.14 -1.47 -0.83
N MET A 52 -1.44 -1.22 -1.00
CA MET A 52 -2.46 -2.20 -0.67
C MET A 52 -3.54 -2.29 -1.74
N ASP A 53 -3.89 -3.52 -2.12
CA ASP A 53 -5.01 -3.75 -3.01
C ASP A 53 -6.31 -3.38 -2.29
N VAL A 54 -7.26 -2.84 -3.04
CA VAL A 54 -8.58 -2.50 -2.52
C VAL A 54 -9.35 -3.76 -2.11
N ARG A 55 -9.15 -4.85 -2.86
CA ARG A 55 -9.83 -6.13 -2.59
C ARG A 55 -8.82 -7.16 -2.12
N LEU A 56 -8.96 -7.59 -0.89
CA LEU A 56 -8.13 -8.64 -0.30
C LEU A 56 -9.02 -9.82 0.09
N PRO A 57 -8.45 -11.04 0.21
CA PRO A 57 -9.28 -12.22 0.46
C PRO A 57 -9.97 -12.22 1.83
N ASP A 58 -9.38 -11.58 2.82
CA ASP A 58 -9.90 -11.59 4.19
C ASP A 58 -10.69 -10.34 4.56
N MET A 59 -10.42 -9.19 3.90
CA MET A 59 -11.18 -7.97 4.14
C MET A 59 -10.91 -6.96 3.03
N ARG A 60 -11.71 -5.90 2.95
CA ARG A 60 -11.47 -4.82 2.00
C ARG A 60 -10.28 -3.98 2.46
N GLY A 61 -9.56 -3.40 1.50
CA GLY A 61 -8.46 -2.51 1.80
C GLY A 61 -8.86 -1.34 2.69
N SER A 62 -10.07 -0.80 2.49
CA SER A 62 -10.58 0.29 3.34
C SER A 62 -10.73 -0.12 4.80
N GLU A 63 -11.15 -1.35 5.05
CA GLU A 63 -11.27 -1.89 6.41
C GLU A 63 -9.90 -2.05 7.05
N ALA A 64 -8.94 -2.61 6.30
CA ALA A 64 -7.57 -2.75 6.78
C ALA A 64 -6.96 -1.39 7.09
N ALA A 65 -7.21 -0.40 6.25
CA ALA A 65 -6.70 0.95 6.47
C ALA A 65 -7.28 1.58 7.75
N ARG A 66 -8.56 1.35 8.03
CA ARG A 66 -9.17 1.84 9.27
C ARG A 66 -8.51 1.23 10.49
N ILE A 67 -8.23 -0.08 10.44
CA ILE A 67 -7.53 -0.76 11.53
C ILE A 67 -6.15 -0.14 11.74
N LEU A 68 -5.41 0.10 10.66
CA LEU A 68 -4.10 0.73 10.72
C LEU A 68 -4.16 2.14 11.29
N ARG A 69 -5.18 2.91 10.94
CA ARG A 69 -5.34 4.28 11.44
C ARG A 69 -5.75 4.35 12.92
N GLN A 70 -6.35 3.29 13.44
CA GLN A 70 -6.74 3.21 14.85
C GLN A 70 -5.57 2.81 15.75
N ASP A 71 -4.52 2.23 15.18
CA ASP A 71 -3.35 1.78 15.93
C ASP A 71 -2.29 2.88 15.92
N LYS A 72 -1.87 3.33 17.09
CA LYS A 72 -0.87 4.38 17.20
C LYS A 72 0.48 4.03 16.59
N GLU A 73 0.76 2.74 16.42
CA GLU A 73 2.01 2.29 15.79
C GLU A 73 2.01 2.48 14.27
N THR A 74 0.83 2.53 13.65
CA THR A 74 0.69 2.55 12.20
C THR A 74 -0.13 3.72 11.65
N ARG A 75 -0.77 4.50 12.51
CA ARG A 75 -1.72 5.54 12.08
C ARG A 75 -1.16 6.62 11.16
N ASP A 76 0.14 6.86 11.23
CA ASP A 76 0.77 7.92 10.43
C ASP A 76 1.44 7.41 9.15
N ILE A 77 1.39 6.10 8.91
CA ILE A 77 2.00 5.52 7.71
C ILE A 77 1.12 5.82 6.49
N PRO A 78 1.68 6.43 5.43
CA PRO A 78 0.89 6.68 4.21
C PRO A 78 0.50 5.37 3.54
N ILE A 79 -0.74 5.33 3.03
CA ILE A 79 -1.29 4.15 2.37
C ILE A 79 -1.65 4.51 0.93
N VAL A 80 -1.15 3.74 -0.02
CA VAL A 80 -1.52 3.87 -1.43
C VAL A 80 -2.32 2.63 -1.82
N PHE A 81 -3.55 2.84 -2.25
CA PHE A 81 -4.41 1.77 -2.73
C PHE A 81 -4.16 1.53 -4.20
N VAL A 82 -4.10 0.26 -4.59
CA VAL A 82 -3.97 -0.13 -5.99
C VAL A 82 -5.30 -0.76 -6.40
N THR A 83 -5.94 -0.22 -7.41
CA THR A 83 -7.28 -0.65 -7.81
C THR A 83 -7.39 -0.85 -9.32
N ALA A 84 -8.16 -1.86 -9.73
CA ALA A 84 -8.43 -2.13 -11.13
C ALA A 84 -9.32 -1.06 -11.76
N SER A 85 -10.09 -0.34 -10.95
CA SER A 85 -10.97 0.72 -11.45
C SER A 85 -11.03 1.88 -10.47
N VAL A 86 -10.43 2.99 -10.87
CA VAL A 86 -10.39 4.22 -10.08
C VAL A 86 -11.78 4.83 -9.93
N MET A 87 -12.68 4.52 -10.85
CA MET A 87 -14.04 5.08 -10.89
C MET A 87 -15.09 4.18 -10.22
N ALA A 88 -14.70 2.97 -9.82
CA ALA A 88 -15.65 1.97 -9.32
C ALA A 88 -15.74 1.96 -7.79
N GLU A 89 -16.36 0.87 -7.30
CA GLU A 89 -16.61 0.63 -5.89
C GLU A 89 -15.39 0.86 -4.99
N GLY A 90 -15.63 1.43 -3.82
CA GLY A 90 -14.60 1.63 -2.82
C GLY A 90 -13.89 2.97 -2.88
N LYS A 91 -14.05 3.72 -3.96
CA LYS A 91 -13.41 5.03 -4.08
C LYS A 91 -13.87 5.98 -2.98
N GLU A 92 -15.16 6.00 -2.68
CA GLU A 92 -15.72 6.82 -1.62
C GLU A 92 -15.15 6.44 -0.25
N GLU A 93 -15.01 5.13 -0.01
CA GLU A 93 -14.45 4.62 1.23
C GLU A 93 -12.99 5.02 1.40
N ILE A 94 -12.21 4.94 0.32
CA ILE A 94 -10.80 5.29 0.31
C ILE A 94 -10.61 6.79 0.49
N LYS A 95 -11.46 7.57 -0.14
CA LYS A 95 -11.39 9.03 -0.13
C LYS A 95 -11.42 9.63 1.27
N ASN A 96 -12.10 8.99 2.19
CA ASN A 96 -12.24 9.46 3.56
C ASN A 96 -11.09 9.04 4.49
N ILE A 97 -10.14 8.27 3.97
CA ILE A 97 -9.00 7.81 4.77
C ILE A 97 -7.88 8.85 4.66
N THR A 98 -7.46 9.39 5.80
CA THR A 98 -6.40 10.38 5.84
C THR A 98 -5.06 9.78 5.40
N ASN A 99 -4.21 10.61 4.82
CA ASN A 99 -2.86 10.25 4.41
C ASN A 99 -2.86 9.03 3.47
N SER A 100 -3.75 9.07 2.48
CA SER A 100 -3.89 7.97 1.52
C SER A 100 -4.00 8.50 0.10
N GLY A 101 -3.73 7.61 -0.85
CA GLY A 101 -3.90 7.89 -2.26
C GLY A 101 -4.22 6.60 -2.99
N PHE A 102 -4.32 6.64 -4.30
CA PHE A 102 -4.57 5.43 -5.08
C PHE A 102 -3.90 5.49 -6.45
N ILE A 103 -3.60 4.30 -6.95
CA ILE A 103 -2.99 4.09 -8.28
C ILE A 103 -3.86 3.08 -8.99
N GLY A 104 -4.20 3.37 -10.25
CA GLY A 104 -5.00 2.45 -11.07
C GLY A 104 -4.16 1.33 -11.65
N LYS A 105 -4.77 0.16 -11.83
CA LYS A 105 -4.18 -0.94 -12.58
C LYS A 105 -4.57 -0.82 -14.06
N PRO A 106 -3.75 -1.26 -15.01
CA PRO A 106 -2.43 -1.86 -14.80
C PRO A 106 -1.39 -0.83 -14.33
N ILE A 107 -0.43 -1.30 -13.56
CA ILE A 107 0.62 -0.45 -13.02
C ILE A 107 1.54 0.00 -14.15
N ASN A 108 1.81 1.31 -14.20
CA ASN A 108 2.79 1.85 -15.13
C ASN A 108 4.17 1.63 -14.55
N THR A 109 4.93 0.70 -15.13
CA THR A 109 6.23 0.30 -14.60
C THR A 109 7.26 1.41 -14.58
N ARG A 110 7.09 2.42 -15.44
CA ARG A 110 8.04 3.55 -15.52
C ARG A 110 7.82 4.57 -14.43
N THR A 111 6.59 4.72 -13.94
CA THR A 111 6.23 5.79 -13.01
C THR A 111 5.87 5.30 -11.62
N PHE A 112 5.69 4.00 -11.43
CA PHE A 112 5.20 3.45 -10.16
C PHE A 112 6.06 3.86 -8.96
N ALA A 113 7.36 3.55 -9.00
CA ALA A 113 8.25 3.86 -7.89
C ALA A 113 8.36 5.37 -7.64
N LYS A 114 8.32 6.17 -8.71
CA LYS A 114 8.34 7.63 -8.58
C LYS A 114 7.11 8.14 -7.87
N LYS A 115 5.92 7.62 -8.23
CA LYS A 115 4.68 7.98 -7.56
C LYS A 115 4.70 7.61 -6.09
N ILE A 116 5.20 6.40 -5.77
CA ILE A 116 5.32 5.96 -4.39
C ILE A 116 6.24 6.90 -3.60
N SER A 117 7.38 7.26 -4.17
CA SER A 117 8.31 8.20 -3.52
C SER A 117 7.66 9.56 -3.27
N GLN A 118 6.83 10.04 -4.19
CA GLN A 118 6.12 11.31 -4.04
C GLN A 118 5.12 11.26 -2.89
N PHE A 119 4.43 10.12 -2.70
CA PHE A 119 3.51 9.96 -1.57
C PHE A 119 4.24 10.06 -0.23
N ILE A 120 5.41 9.47 -0.12
CA ILE A 120 6.21 9.53 1.10
C ILE A 120 6.61 10.98 1.39
N LYS A 121 7.06 11.71 0.39
CA LYS A 121 7.46 13.11 0.54
C LYS A 121 6.29 13.99 0.97
N CYS A 122 5.12 13.78 0.39
CA CYS A 122 3.94 14.56 0.71
C CYS A 122 3.42 14.27 2.13
N ALA A 123 3.71 13.07 2.64
CA ALA A 123 3.26 12.64 3.95
C ALA A 123 4.15 13.11 5.10
N SER A 124 5.36 13.55 4.79
CA SER A 124 6.32 13.94 5.82
C SER A 124 6.20 15.40 6.28
#